data_5a89f9246a45f7aaa0cd7d678f803a80
#
_entry.id   5a89f9246a45f7aaa0cd7d678f803a80
#
_cell.length_a   1.000
_cell.length_b   1.000
_cell.length_c   1.000
_cell.angle_alpha   90.00
_cell.angle_beta   90.00
_cell.angle_gamma   90.00
#
_symmetry.space_group_name_H-M   'P 1'
#
loop_
_entity.id
_entity.type
_entity.pdbx_description
1 polymer ?
#
loop_
_entity_poly.entity_id
_entity_poly.type
_entity_poly.pdbx_seq_one_letter_code
_entity_poly.pdbx_strand_id
1 'polypeptide(L)'
;MSYQPNAPRLVPQAAPPTQSLPHRGVRSGAHGLSAIGDAAATQVPHATALAQRYELLQRLGVSTAASQDFDDMARDMAEQTGFLYGFVNLFLEDQTFVGLHQPPPDSGYVIVGRTMSHDHGWCPEVVARKRALPLHDVHASPRFSGNHVVDAVGIRSYFGAPLIHHDSGTVLGTVCVIDPEKRPLHEARRLRDIVISAGAQVIDRITPALGR
;
A
#
# COMPACT_ATOMS: atom_id res chain seq x y z
N MET A 1 -25.24 41.58 -12.61
CA MET A 1 -24.94 41.59 -11.15
C MET A 1 -24.34 40.23 -10.81
N SER A 2 -23.01 40.15 -10.75
CA SER A 2 -22.26 38.89 -10.55
C SER A 2 -21.90 38.77 -9.07
N TYR A 3 -22.37 37.68 -8.44
CA TYR A 3 -22.08 37.36 -7.06
C TYR A 3 -20.79 36.51 -6.99
N GLN A 4 -19.74 37.04 -6.37
CA GLN A 4 -18.52 36.28 -6.04
C GLN A 4 -18.61 35.86 -4.56
N PRO A 5 -18.43 34.57 -4.21
CA PRO A 5 -18.25 34.19 -2.82
C PRO A 5 -16.78 34.34 -2.40
N ASN A 6 -16.60 35.01 -1.29
CA ASN A 6 -15.34 35.30 -0.62
C ASN A 6 -14.80 34.04 0.06
N ALA A 7 -13.59 33.61 -0.27
CA ALA A 7 -12.90 32.50 0.38
C ALA A 7 -12.18 32.97 1.65
N PRO A 8 -12.26 32.27 2.78
CA PRO A 8 -11.53 32.64 3.99
C PRO A 8 -10.03 32.30 3.87
N ARG A 9 -9.19 33.32 4.12
CA ARG A 9 -7.73 33.18 4.29
C ARG A 9 -7.45 32.44 5.60
N LEU A 10 -6.76 31.30 5.53
CA LEU A 10 -6.18 30.64 6.68
C LEU A 10 -4.90 31.37 7.12
N VAL A 11 -4.91 31.82 8.37
CA VAL A 11 -3.75 32.40 9.07
C VAL A 11 -3.02 31.26 9.78
N PRO A 12 -1.68 31.16 9.72
CA PRO A 12 -0.94 30.14 10.45
C PRO A 12 -0.94 30.43 11.94
N GLN A 13 -1.40 29.49 12.77
CA GLN A 13 -1.27 29.54 14.22
C GLN A 13 0.11 29.01 14.65
N ALA A 14 0.76 29.79 15.53
CA ALA A 14 2.05 29.47 16.12
C ALA A 14 1.95 28.31 17.10
N ALA A 15 2.98 27.46 17.14
CA ALA A 15 3.11 26.34 18.04
C ALA A 15 3.31 26.77 19.49
N PRO A 16 2.74 26.03 20.49
CA PRO A 16 2.99 26.29 21.90
C PRO A 16 4.33 25.71 22.38
N PRO A 17 4.94 26.25 23.44
CA PRO A 17 6.26 25.85 23.90
C PRO A 17 6.26 24.54 24.66
N THR A 18 7.32 23.78 24.47
CA THR A 18 7.65 22.52 25.12
C THR A 18 7.85 22.69 26.63
N GLN A 19 7.06 22.03 27.47
CA GLN A 19 7.34 21.90 28.89
C GLN A 19 7.97 20.56 29.19
N SER A 20 9.17 20.62 29.77
CA SER A 20 9.93 19.47 30.30
C SER A 20 9.36 19.06 31.66
N LEU A 21 9.06 17.78 31.88
CA LEU A 21 8.71 17.21 33.17
C LEU A 21 9.83 16.27 33.67
N PRO A 22 10.10 16.23 35.00
CA PRO A 22 11.26 15.56 35.57
C PRO A 22 11.09 14.05 35.77
N HIS A 23 12.20 13.34 35.62
CA HIS A 23 12.34 11.92 35.91
C HIS A 23 12.05 11.58 37.38
N ARG A 24 11.17 10.62 37.59
CA ARG A 24 11.05 9.94 38.88
C ARG A 24 11.28 8.44 38.67
N GLY A 25 12.41 7.96 39.21
CA GLY A 25 12.77 6.55 39.18
C GLY A 25 11.83 5.71 40.08
N VAL A 26 11.50 4.52 39.66
CA VAL A 26 10.93 3.45 40.48
C VAL A 26 11.61 2.12 40.16
N ARG A 27 11.88 1.42 41.24
CA ARG A 27 12.74 0.25 41.45
C ARG A 27 12.24 -1.04 40.76
N SER A 28 13.23 -1.86 40.48
CA SER A 28 13.23 -3.30 40.21
C SER A 28 12.18 -4.11 40.96
N GLY A 29 11.49 -5.00 40.22
CA GLY A 29 10.73 -6.13 40.72
C GLY A 29 10.75 -7.24 39.68
N ALA A 30 11.63 -8.23 39.90
CA ALA A 30 11.71 -9.42 39.07
C ALA A 30 10.57 -10.38 39.40
N HIS A 31 9.74 -10.73 38.46
CA HIS A 31 9.00 -11.99 38.41
C HIS A 31 9.03 -12.55 37.00
N GLY A 32 9.70 -13.67 36.85
CA GLY A 32 9.76 -14.43 35.62
C GLY A 32 8.38 -14.98 35.22
N LEU A 33 8.05 -14.80 33.95
CA LEU A 33 7.09 -15.62 33.25
C LEU A 33 7.74 -16.05 31.93
N SER A 34 7.80 -17.37 31.84
CA SER A 34 8.34 -18.15 30.73
C SER A 34 7.81 -17.66 29.39
N ALA A 35 8.72 -17.22 28.51
CA ALA A 35 8.44 -16.88 27.13
C ALA A 35 8.08 -18.16 26.39
N ILE A 36 6.82 -18.26 25.97
CA ILE A 36 6.42 -19.16 24.88
C ILE A 36 7.05 -18.58 23.63
N GLY A 37 7.91 -19.40 22.99
CA GLY A 37 8.71 -18.98 21.85
C GLY A 37 7.85 -18.45 20.71
N ASP A 38 7.94 -17.15 20.49
CA ASP A 38 7.64 -16.54 19.22
C ASP A 38 8.72 -17.03 18.25
N ALA A 39 8.32 -17.84 17.27
CA ALA A 39 9.18 -18.16 16.15
C ALA A 39 9.49 -16.85 15.44
N ALA A 40 10.64 -16.26 15.74
CA ALA A 40 11.20 -15.12 15.04
C ALA A 40 11.34 -15.52 13.58
N ALA A 41 10.35 -15.15 12.77
CA ALA A 41 10.49 -15.20 11.33
C ALA A 41 11.71 -14.33 11.01
N THR A 42 12.82 -14.96 10.61
CA THR A 42 14.07 -14.31 10.28
C THR A 42 13.76 -13.32 9.16
N GLN A 43 13.69 -12.03 9.49
CA GLN A 43 13.48 -10.99 8.49
C GLN A 43 14.70 -10.95 7.59
N VAL A 44 14.53 -11.32 6.34
CA VAL A 44 15.59 -11.20 5.33
C VAL A 44 15.97 -9.73 5.23
N PRO A 45 17.27 -9.36 5.32
CA PRO A 45 17.70 -7.99 5.18
C PRO A 45 17.16 -7.36 3.89
N HIS A 46 16.78 -6.09 3.92
CA HIS A 46 16.14 -5.39 2.79
C HIS A 46 16.93 -5.56 1.48
N ALA A 47 18.26 -5.41 1.52
CA ALA A 47 19.14 -5.61 0.35
C ALA A 47 19.04 -7.03 -0.23
N THR A 48 18.99 -8.05 0.62
CA THR A 48 18.85 -9.46 0.17
C THR A 48 17.48 -9.69 -0.46
N ALA A 49 16.42 -9.16 0.13
CA ALA A 49 15.07 -9.26 -0.43
C ALA A 49 14.95 -8.55 -1.78
N LEU A 50 15.61 -7.41 -1.94
CA LEU A 50 15.67 -6.67 -3.21
C LEU A 50 16.41 -7.46 -4.29
N ALA A 51 17.59 -7.99 -3.98
CA ALA A 51 18.37 -8.82 -4.90
C ALA A 51 17.57 -10.06 -5.37
N GLN A 52 16.89 -10.74 -4.45
CA GLN A 52 16.03 -11.89 -4.77
C GLN A 52 14.88 -11.52 -5.72
N ARG A 53 14.25 -10.33 -5.54
CA ARG A 53 13.20 -9.85 -6.45
C ARG A 53 13.74 -9.59 -7.84
N TYR A 54 14.86 -8.89 -7.97
CA TYR A 54 15.48 -8.63 -9.27
C TYR A 54 15.87 -9.90 -10.00
N GLU A 55 16.55 -10.83 -9.32
CA GLU A 55 16.93 -12.11 -9.89
C GLU A 55 15.71 -12.90 -10.39
N LEU A 56 14.62 -12.90 -9.60
CA LEU A 56 13.39 -13.58 -9.98
C LEU A 56 12.71 -12.90 -11.17
N LEU A 57 12.59 -11.57 -11.18
CA LEU A 57 12.01 -10.83 -12.29
C LEU A 57 12.80 -11.04 -13.60
N GLN A 58 14.14 -11.06 -13.53
CA GLN A 58 14.99 -11.37 -14.68
C GLN A 58 14.76 -12.78 -15.19
N ARG A 59 14.71 -13.78 -14.32
CA ARG A 59 14.44 -15.18 -14.70
C ARG A 59 13.08 -15.35 -15.37
N LEU A 60 12.08 -14.59 -14.91
CA LEU A 60 10.73 -14.59 -15.47
C LEU A 60 10.60 -13.74 -16.75
N GLY A 61 11.64 -12.99 -17.12
CA GLY A 61 11.59 -12.06 -18.25
C GLY A 61 10.64 -10.89 -18.06
N VAL A 62 10.36 -10.52 -16.81
CA VAL A 62 9.41 -9.44 -16.46
C VAL A 62 10.12 -8.10 -16.52
N SER A 63 9.61 -7.19 -17.34
CA SER A 63 10.05 -5.79 -17.36
C SER A 63 9.60 -5.06 -16.10
N THR A 64 10.49 -4.24 -15.55
CA THR A 64 10.18 -3.32 -14.44
C THR A 64 9.64 -1.96 -14.93
N ALA A 65 9.55 -1.77 -16.23
CA ALA A 65 8.94 -0.58 -16.82
C ALA A 65 7.41 -0.67 -16.82
N ALA A 66 6.76 0.49 -16.83
CA ALA A 66 5.32 0.58 -17.01
C ALA A 66 4.90 -0.09 -18.34
N SER A 67 3.76 -0.77 -18.32
CA SER A 67 3.19 -1.40 -19.51
C SER A 67 1.68 -1.23 -19.58
N GLN A 68 1.16 -1.18 -20.81
CA GLN A 68 -0.28 -1.07 -21.04
C GLN A 68 -1.03 -2.27 -20.45
N ASP A 69 -0.47 -3.47 -20.54
CA ASP A 69 -1.08 -4.69 -19.97
C ASP A 69 -1.33 -4.53 -18.45
N PHE A 70 -0.34 -4.01 -17.72
CA PHE A 70 -0.50 -3.78 -16.28
C PHE A 70 -1.38 -2.57 -15.96
N ASP A 71 -1.40 -1.54 -16.81
CA ASP A 71 -2.34 -0.41 -16.69
C ASP A 71 -3.79 -0.90 -16.87
N ASP A 72 -4.02 -1.79 -17.83
CA ASP A 72 -5.33 -2.41 -18.06
C ASP A 72 -5.76 -3.26 -16.85
N MET A 73 -4.87 -4.09 -16.29
CA MET A 73 -5.16 -4.87 -15.08
C MET A 73 -5.45 -3.98 -13.86
N ALA A 74 -4.73 -2.86 -13.72
CA ALA A 74 -4.98 -1.89 -12.66
C ALA A 74 -6.35 -1.21 -12.83
N ARG A 75 -6.72 -0.87 -14.07
CA ARG A 75 -8.04 -0.32 -14.42
C ARG A 75 -9.16 -1.31 -14.13
N ASP A 76 -9.05 -2.54 -14.61
CA ASP A 76 -10.06 -3.57 -14.42
C ASP A 76 -10.33 -3.83 -12.92
N MET A 77 -9.28 -3.84 -12.11
CA MET A 77 -9.40 -3.97 -10.65
C MET A 77 -10.09 -2.76 -10.02
N ALA A 78 -9.76 -1.54 -10.46
CA ALA A 78 -10.39 -0.31 -10.00
C ALA A 78 -11.88 -0.28 -10.36
N GLU A 79 -12.24 -0.63 -11.61
CA GLU A 79 -13.63 -0.71 -12.08
C GLU A 79 -14.44 -1.75 -11.31
N GLN A 80 -13.93 -2.97 -11.11
CA GLN A 80 -14.60 -4.04 -10.36
C GLN A 80 -14.86 -3.70 -8.90
N THR A 81 -13.98 -2.88 -8.31
CA THR A 81 -14.11 -2.43 -6.92
C THR A 81 -14.85 -1.11 -6.78
N GLY A 82 -14.99 -0.34 -7.87
CA GLY A 82 -15.55 1.01 -7.86
C GLY A 82 -14.61 2.04 -7.22
N PHE A 83 -13.31 1.82 -7.29
CA PHE A 83 -12.26 2.71 -6.75
C PHE A 83 -11.72 3.63 -7.84
N LEU A 84 -11.27 4.83 -7.43
CA LEU A 84 -10.71 5.81 -8.36
C LEU A 84 -9.30 5.47 -8.83
N TYR A 85 -8.51 4.80 -8.00
CA TYR A 85 -7.12 4.47 -8.32
C TYR A 85 -6.88 2.97 -8.19
N GLY A 86 -6.13 2.42 -9.13
CA GLY A 86 -5.65 1.04 -9.12
C GLY A 86 -4.16 0.97 -9.43
N PHE A 87 -3.45 0.03 -8.80
CA PHE A 87 -2.01 -0.10 -8.95
C PHE A 87 -1.58 -1.55 -9.06
N VAL A 88 -0.66 -1.83 -9.99
CA VAL A 88 0.23 -2.98 -9.98
C VAL A 88 1.62 -2.46 -9.60
N ASN A 89 2.11 -2.84 -8.45
CA ASN A 89 3.27 -2.26 -7.79
C ASN A 89 4.36 -3.31 -7.59
N LEU A 90 5.55 -3.10 -8.15
CA LEU A 90 6.74 -3.88 -7.85
C LEU A 90 7.56 -3.20 -6.74
N PHE A 91 8.09 -4.01 -5.83
CA PHE A 91 8.90 -3.56 -4.71
C PHE A 91 10.39 -3.65 -5.06
N LEU A 92 10.90 -2.60 -5.68
CA LEU A 92 12.30 -2.42 -6.09
C LEU A 92 13.04 -1.52 -5.09
N GLU A 93 13.94 -0.61 -5.54
CA GLU A 93 14.54 0.43 -4.69
C GLU A 93 13.46 1.33 -4.08
N ASP A 94 12.46 1.63 -4.90
CA ASP A 94 11.22 2.28 -4.51
C ASP A 94 10.03 1.37 -4.85
N GLN A 95 8.86 1.73 -4.38
CA GLN A 95 7.61 1.21 -4.91
C GLN A 95 7.46 1.69 -6.35
N THR A 96 7.43 0.77 -7.33
CA THR A 96 7.38 1.08 -8.76
C THR A 96 6.04 0.62 -9.35
N PHE A 97 5.21 1.57 -9.74
CA PHE A 97 3.88 1.30 -10.31
C PHE A 97 4.00 0.98 -11.80
N VAL A 98 4.21 -0.30 -12.09
CA VAL A 98 4.28 -0.83 -13.47
C VAL A 98 2.92 -0.84 -14.15
N GLY A 99 1.83 -0.89 -13.35
CA GLY A 99 0.46 -0.66 -13.74
C GLY A 99 -0.18 0.43 -12.89
N LEU A 100 -0.83 1.39 -13.54
CA LEU A 100 -1.48 2.53 -12.90
C LEU A 100 -2.78 2.89 -13.61
N HIS A 101 -3.88 2.89 -12.86
CA HIS A 101 -5.13 3.54 -13.22
C HIS A 101 -5.40 4.69 -12.27
N GLN A 102 -5.78 5.85 -12.79
CA GLN A 102 -6.12 7.06 -12.02
C GLN A 102 -7.08 7.94 -12.80
N PRO A 103 -7.79 8.87 -12.12
CA PRO A 103 -8.66 9.82 -12.79
C PRO A 103 -7.91 10.70 -13.80
N PRO A 104 -8.59 11.27 -14.81
CA PRO A 104 -8.00 12.20 -15.74
C PRO A 104 -7.46 13.46 -15.05
N PRO A 105 -6.44 14.14 -15.63
CA PRO A 105 -5.82 15.32 -15.01
C PRO A 105 -6.77 16.51 -14.75
N ASP A 106 -7.87 16.59 -15.48
CA ASP A 106 -8.91 17.63 -15.37
C ASP A 106 -10.07 17.26 -14.42
N SER A 107 -9.98 16.10 -13.76
CA SER A 107 -11.02 15.59 -12.86
C SER A 107 -11.11 16.29 -11.51
N GLY A 108 -10.09 17.10 -11.14
CA GLY A 108 -9.97 17.72 -9.83
C GLY A 108 -9.38 16.80 -8.74
N TYR A 109 -9.07 15.54 -9.07
CA TYR A 109 -8.38 14.61 -8.18
C TYR A 109 -6.85 14.73 -8.33
N VAL A 110 -6.13 14.29 -7.30
CA VAL A 110 -4.67 14.30 -7.30
C VAL A 110 -4.13 13.30 -8.33
N ILE A 111 -3.23 13.76 -9.18
CA ILE A 111 -2.52 12.90 -10.13
C ILE A 111 -1.25 12.40 -9.48
N VAL A 112 -1.09 11.07 -9.42
CA VAL A 112 0.07 10.43 -8.77
C VAL A 112 1.11 10.01 -9.80
N GLY A 113 2.38 10.00 -9.37
CA GLY A 113 3.49 9.47 -10.17
C GLY A 113 3.56 7.95 -10.14
N ARG A 114 4.54 7.39 -10.87
CA ARG A 114 4.74 5.94 -10.95
C ARG A 114 5.77 5.38 -9.97
N THR A 115 6.25 6.20 -9.04
CA THR A 115 7.17 5.77 -7.98
C THR A 115 6.79 6.37 -6.64
N MET A 116 7.07 5.67 -5.56
CA MET A 116 6.83 6.13 -4.20
C MET A 116 7.83 5.46 -3.25
N SER A 117 8.33 6.21 -2.26
CA SER A 117 9.19 5.65 -1.21
C SER A 117 8.52 4.49 -0.46
N HIS A 118 9.32 3.53 0.01
CA HIS A 118 8.86 2.45 0.88
C HIS A 118 8.31 2.92 2.23
N ASP A 119 8.60 4.14 2.65
CA ASP A 119 8.09 4.71 3.90
C ASP A 119 6.64 5.20 3.78
N HIS A 120 6.08 5.23 2.58
CA HIS A 120 4.76 5.77 2.30
C HIS A 120 3.77 4.67 1.86
N GLY A 121 2.50 4.93 2.12
CA GLY A 121 1.40 4.01 1.80
C GLY A 121 1.33 2.81 2.75
N TRP A 122 0.49 1.85 2.42
CA TRP A 122 0.27 0.62 3.21
C TRP A 122 0.78 -0.64 2.52
N CYS A 123 1.28 -0.52 1.29
CA CYS A 123 1.87 -1.65 0.55
C CYS A 123 3.06 -2.29 1.28
N PRO A 124 3.95 -1.54 1.98
CA PRO A 124 5.02 -2.14 2.77
C PRO A 124 4.50 -3.09 3.85
N GLU A 125 3.38 -2.77 4.49
CA GLU A 125 2.75 -3.65 5.46
C GLU A 125 2.18 -4.92 4.82
N VAL A 126 1.58 -4.81 3.63
CA VAL A 126 1.08 -5.96 2.86
C VAL A 126 2.23 -6.91 2.51
N VAL A 127 3.37 -6.37 2.06
CA VAL A 127 4.59 -7.15 1.75
C VAL A 127 5.13 -7.84 3.00
N ALA A 128 5.28 -7.10 4.10
CA ALA A 128 5.81 -7.64 5.36
C ALA A 128 4.92 -8.75 5.94
N ARG A 129 3.61 -8.60 5.85
CA ARG A 129 2.63 -9.58 6.36
C ARG A 129 2.39 -10.74 5.41
N LYS A 130 2.76 -10.62 4.14
CA LYS A 130 2.41 -11.57 3.05
C LYS A 130 0.91 -11.89 3.00
N ARG A 131 0.07 -10.92 3.33
CA ARG A 131 -1.39 -11.07 3.44
C ARG A 131 -2.10 -9.80 3.01
N ALA A 132 -3.28 -9.96 2.43
CA ALA A 132 -4.13 -8.83 2.06
C ALA A 132 -4.48 -7.95 3.27
N LEU A 133 -4.53 -6.64 3.01
CA LEU A 133 -4.86 -5.60 3.98
C LEU A 133 -6.09 -4.82 3.50
N PRO A 134 -7.29 -5.11 4.05
CA PRO A 134 -8.51 -4.37 3.77
C PRO A 134 -8.68 -3.22 4.78
N LEU A 135 -8.61 -1.98 4.33
CA LEU A 135 -8.88 -0.78 5.13
C LEU A 135 -10.10 -0.07 4.54
N HIS A 136 -11.28 -0.40 5.02
CA HIS A 136 -12.54 0.18 4.56
C HIS A 136 -12.69 1.66 4.96
N ASP A 137 -12.05 2.07 6.05
CA ASP A 137 -11.85 3.46 6.49
C ASP A 137 -10.50 3.55 7.21
N VAL A 138 -9.53 4.25 6.61
CA VAL A 138 -8.18 4.41 7.18
C VAL A 138 -8.21 5.21 8.49
N HIS A 139 -9.22 6.05 8.69
CA HIS A 139 -9.40 6.80 9.92
C HIS A 139 -10.03 5.99 11.07
N ALA A 140 -10.50 4.76 10.80
CA ALA A 140 -11.02 3.88 11.84
C ALA A 140 -9.94 3.42 12.85
N SER A 141 -8.66 3.60 12.52
CA SER A 141 -7.54 3.26 13.41
C SER A 141 -6.40 4.28 13.29
N PRO A 142 -5.90 4.83 14.41
CA PRO A 142 -4.75 5.73 14.43
C PRO A 142 -3.50 5.16 13.75
N ARG A 143 -3.34 3.84 13.77
CA ARG A 143 -2.24 3.13 13.10
C ARG A 143 -2.18 3.41 11.60
N PHE A 144 -3.32 3.63 10.95
CA PHE A 144 -3.40 3.78 9.50
C PHE A 144 -3.63 5.22 9.04
N SER A 145 -4.24 6.05 9.90
CA SER A 145 -4.59 7.43 9.56
C SER A 145 -3.40 8.40 9.51
N GLY A 146 -2.29 8.08 10.18
CA GLY A 146 -1.07 8.90 10.17
C GLY A 146 -0.15 8.68 8.95
N ASN A 147 -0.63 8.02 7.91
CA ASN A 147 0.17 7.77 6.71
C ASN A 147 0.20 8.99 5.79
N HIS A 148 1.37 9.33 5.26
CA HIS A 148 1.57 10.50 4.36
C HIS A 148 0.56 10.58 3.20
N VAL A 149 0.17 9.45 2.61
CA VAL A 149 -0.78 9.44 1.48
C VAL A 149 -2.21 9.85 1.88
N VAL A 150 -2.57 9.77 3.18
CA VAL A 150 -3.86 10.27 3.67
C VAL A 150 -3.96 11.77 3.46
N ASP A 151 -2.91 12.50 3.84
CA ASP A 151 -2.88 13.96 3.72
C ASP A 151 -2.59 14.40 2.29
N ALA A 152 -1.68 13.71 1.59
CA ALA A 152 -1.22 14.09 0.25
C ALA A 152 -2.28 13.85 -0.85
N VAL A 153 -3.07 12.78 -0.73
CA VAL A 153 -4.05 12.36 -1.76
C VAL A 153 -5.49 12.36 -1.22
N GLY A 154 -5.67 12.54 0.09
CA GLY A 154 -7.00 12.55 0.72
C GLY A 154 -7.63 11.16 0.84
N ILE A 155 -6.84 10.10 0.98
CA ILE A 155 -7.32 8.71 0.94
C ILE A 155 -8.12 8.36 2.19
N ARG A 156 -9.28 7.72 1.98
CA ARG A 156 -10.15 7.20 3.03
C ARG A 156 -10.26 5.67 3.04
N SER A 157 -10.05 5.01 1.91
CA SER A 157 -10.06 3.54 1.86
C SER A 157 -8.89 2.99 1.04
N TYR A 158 -8.42 1.81 1.44
CA TYR A 158 -7.33 1.08 0.81
C TYR A 158 -7.61 -0.41 0.86
N PHE A 159 -7.42 -1.10 -0.25
CA PHE A 159 -7.42 -2.57 -0.30
C PHE A 159 -6.20 -3.02 -1.10
N GLY A 160 -5.35 -3.84 -0.50
CA GLY A 160 -4.13 -4.34 -1.14
C GLY A 160 -3.90 -5.82 -0.88
N ALA A 161 -3.30 -6.50 -1.86
CA ALA A 161 -2.89 -7.90 -1.78
C ALA A 161 -1.44 -8.07 -2.27
N PRO A 162 -0.68 -9.01 -1.68
CA PRO A 162 0.70 -9.26 -2.09
C PRO A 162 0.76 -10.05 -3.41
N LEU A 163 1.76 -9.74 -4.23
CA LEU A 163 2.15 -10.52 -5.40
C LEU A 163 3.19 -11.56 -4.96
N ILE A 164 2.74 -12.77 -4.65
CA ILE A 164 3.60 -13.85 -4.17
C ILE A 164 3.86 -14.84 -5.30
N HIS A 165 5.11 -15.00 -5.70
CA HIS A 165 5.50 -16.04 -6.66
C HIS A 165 5.34 -17.42 -6.03
N HIS A 166 4.57 -18.31 -6.70
CA HIS A 166 4.10 -19.56 -6.11
C HIS A 166 5.25 -20.49 -5.69
N ASP A 167 6.24 -20.70 -6.57
CA ASP A 167 7.30 -21.69 -6.34
C ASP A 167 8.32 -21.24 -5.29
N SER A 168 8.68 -19.93 -5.26
CA SER A 168 9.71 -19.43 -4.35
C SER A 168 9.16 -18.79 -3.07
N GLY A 169 7.85 -18.47 -3.02
CA GLY A 169 7.25 -17.70 -1.93
C GLY A 169 7.77 -16.26 -1.82
N THR A 170 8.52 -15.79 -2.86
CA THR A 170 9.03 -14.42 -2.90
C THR A 170 7.89 -13.44 -3.17
N VAL A 171 7.82 -12.38 -2.35
CA VAL A 171 6.88 -11.29 -2.60
C VAL A 171 7.52 -10.30 -3.57
N LEU A 172 7.01 -10.23 -4.79
CA LEU A 172 7.48 -9.32 -5.83
C LEU A 172 6.99 -7.89 -5.65
N GLY A 173 5.82 -7.75 -5.03
CA GLY A 173 5.16 -6.46 -4.85
C GLY A 173 3.73 -6.61 -4.36
N THR A 174 2.86 -5.71 -4.79
CA THR A 174 1.44 -5.69 -4.41
C THR A 174 0.56 -5.26 -5.58
N VAL A 175 -0.71 -5.64 -5.53
CA VAL A 175 -1.79 -4.90 -6.20
C VAL A 175 -2.58 -4.16 -5.15
N CYS A 176 -3.06 -2.96 -5.47
CA CYS A 176 -3.94 -2.24 -4.55
C CYS A 176 -4.87 -1.26 -5.27
N VAL A 177 -5.94 -0.91 -4.56
CA VAL A 177 -6.86 0.17 -4.92
C VAL A 177 -6.99 1.15 -3.77
N ILE A 178 -7.14 2.44 -4.07
CA ILE A 178 -7.33 3.50 -3.10
C ILE A 178 -8.42 4.47 -3.53
N ASP A 179 -9.08 5.08 -2.54
CA ASP A 179 -10.19 6.00 -2.81
C ASP A 179 -10.28 7.07 -1.72
N PRO A 180 -10.64 8.33 -2.05
CA PRO A 180 -10.93 9.38 -1.08
C PRO A 180 -12.22 9.14 -0.29
N GLU A 181 -13.04 8.16 -0.67
CA GLU A 181 -14.23 7.78 0.07
C GLU A 181 -14.01 6.51 0.89
N LYS A 182 -14.60 6.45 2.08
CA LYS A 182 -14.66 5.21 2.84
C LYS A 182 -15.62 4.22 2.22
N ARG A 183 -15.40 2.93 2.46
CA ARG A 183 -16.28 1.85 1.99
C ARG A 183 -17.10 1.27 3.14
N PRO A 184 -18.34 0.81 2.88
CA PRO A 184 -19.13 0.10 3.87
C PRO A 184 -18.42 -1.15 4.39
N LEU A 185 -18.42 -1.37 5.70
CA LEU A 185 -17.73 -2.53 6.30
C LEU A 185 -18.25 -3.88 5.75
N HIS A 186 -19.54 -3.97 5.42
CA HIS A 186 -20.12 -5.20 4.87
C HIS A 186 -19.60 -5.56 3.47
N GLU A 187 -19.05 -4.59 2.72
CA GLU A 187 -18.41 -4.82 1.43
C GLU A 187 -16.94 -5.23 1.54
N ALA A 188 -16.32 -5.05 2.69
CA ALA A 188 -14.86 -5.22 2.86
C ALA A 188 -14.38 -6.62 2.45
N ARG A 189 -15.18 -7.67 2.70
CA ARG A 189 -14.83 -9.04 2.28
C ARG A 189 -14.82 -9.15 0.74
N ARG A 190 -15.88 -8.70 0.07
CA ARG A 190 -16.01 -8.74 -1.40
C ARG A 190 -14.87 -7.97 -2.06
N LEU A 191 -14.61 -6.74 -1.61
CA LEU A 191 -13.55 -5.88 -2.15
C LEU A 191 -12.17 -6.51 -1.97
N ARG A 192 -11.89 -7.05 -0.79
CA ARG A 192 -10.64 -7.79 -0.52
C ARG A 192 -10.47 -8.96 -1.49
N ASP A 193 -11.54 -9.75 -1.70
CA ASP A 193 -11.47 -10.97 -2.51
C ASP A 193 -11.26 -10.62 -4.00
N ILE A 194 -11.82 -9.50 -4.50
CA ILE A 194 -11.54 -8.98 -5.84
C ILE A 194 -10.05 -8.63 -5.97
N VAL A 195 -9.49 -7.88 -5.01
CA VAL A 195 -8.08 -7.47 -5.04
C VAL A 195 -7.14 -8.66 -4.94
N ILE A 196 -7.47 -9.68 -4.14
CA ILE A 196 -6.70 -10.93 -4.10
C ILE A 196 -6.74 -11.64 -5.45
N SER A 197 -7.91 -11.73 -6.09
CA SER A 197 -8.07 -12.34 -7.41
C SER A 197 -7.28 -11.59 -8.48
N ALA A 198 -7.29 -10.26 -8.46
CA ALA A 198 -6.47 -9.44 -9.35
C ALA A 198 -4.97 -9.69 -9.15
N GLY A 199 -4.52 -9.84 -7.90
CA GLY A 199 -3.14 -10.19 -7.59
C GLY A 199 -2.75 -11.56 -8.15
N ALA A 200 -3.63 -12.57 -8.07
CA ALA A 200 -3.40 -13.87 -8.67
C ALA A 200 -3.27 -13.77 -10.20
N GLN A 201 -4.14 -13.03 -10.87
CA GLN A 201 -4.08 -12.79 -12.31
C GLN A 201 -2.75 -12.12 -12.73
N VAL A 202 -2.26 -11.15 -11.95
CA VAL A 202 -0.95 -10.53 -12.20
C VAL A 202 0.17 -11.57 -12.07
N ILE A 203 0.14 -12.41 -11.04
CA ILE A 203 1.14 -13.49 -10.86
C ILE A 203 1.08 -14.48 -12.03
N ASP A 204 -0.10 -14.90 -12.44
CA ASP A 204 -0.27 -15.80 -13.59
C ASP A 204 0.26 -15.18 -14.90
N ARG A 205 0.07 -13.85 -15.05
CA ARG A 205 0.57 -13.11 -16.23
C ARG A 205 2.09 -13.03 -16.28
N ILE A 206 2.76 -12.85 -15.12
CA ILE A 206 4.23 -12.72 -15.03
C ILE A 206 4.94 -14.07 -14.87
N THR A 207 4.22 -15.14 -14.54
CA THR A 207 4.75 -16.49 -14.43
C THR A 207 4.25 -17.29 -15.63
N PRO A 208 4.93 -17.25 -16.78
CA PRO A 208 4.50 -18.02 -17.95
C PRO A 208 4.42 -19.50 -17.54
N ALA A 209 3.32 -20.16 -17.90
CA ALA A 209 3.19 -21.59 -17.71
C ALA A 209 4.40 -22.26 -18.36
N LEU A 210 5.31 -22.81 -17.54
CA LEU A 210 6.38 -23.68 -18.02
C LEU A 210 5.68 -24.74 -18.86
N GLY A 211 5.93 -24.73 -20.19
CA GLY A 211 5.27 -25.60 -21.13
C GLY A 211 5.23 -27.04 -20.62
N ARG A 212 4.00 -27.56 -20.47
CA ARG A 212 3.76 -28.98 -20.25
C ARG A 212 4.11 -29.73 -21.51
#